data_60069433701b30a535eda77300c11f59
#
_entry.id   60069433701b30a535eda77300c11f59
#
_cell.length_a   1.000
_cell.length_b   1.000
_cell.length_c   1.000
_cell.angle_alpha   90.00
_cell.angle_beta   90.00
_cell.angle_gamma   90.00
#
_symmetry.space_group_name_H-M   'P 1'
#
loop_
_entity.id
_entity.type
_entity.pdbx_description
1 polymer ?
#
loop_
_entity_poly.entity_id
_entity_poly.type
_entity_poly.pdbx_seq_one_letter_code
_entity_poly.pdbx_strand_id
1 'polypeptide(L)'
;MNRRQKIILKELYGREEYVTVSHLAEKMNVSAKTVRNDISALKEEIVSAGGELKTKPHIGVKLTISEEAWKSLNAGNADDERDIFFFIVRQLLRNSDLTA
;
A
#
# COMPACT_ATOMS: atom_id res chain seq x y z
N MET A 1 1.40 -1.74 12.77
CA MET A 1 0.77 -2.10 11.50
C MET A 1 0.71 -3.62 11.39
N ASN A 2 -0.46 -4.19 11.14
CA ASN A 2 -0.59 -5.63 11.02
C ASN A 2 -0.29 -6.10 9.58
N ARG A 3 -0.27 -7.42 9.38
CA ARG A 3 0.07 -8.00 8.09
C ARG A 3 -0.89 -7.59 6.96
N ARG A 4 -2.19 -7.55 7.24
CA ARG A 4 -3.19 -7.14 6.25
C ARG A 4 -2.97 -5.70 5.81
N GLN A 5 -2.67 -4.81 6.75
CA GLN A 5 -2.40 -3.41 6.46
C GLN A 5 -1.18 -3.25 5.58
N LYS A 6 -0.14 -4.03 5.81
CA LYS A 6 1.06 -4.04 4.96
C LYS A 6 0.72 -4.48 3.53
N ILE A 7 -0.10 -5.50 3.39
CA ILE A 7 -0.54 -5.98 2.07
C ILE A 7 -1.31 -4.89 1.34
N ILE A 8 -2.21 -4.20 2.03
CA ILE A 8 -2.97 -3.09 1.46
C ILE A 8 -2.02 -1.99 0.97
N LEU A 9 -1.06 -1.60 1.79
CA LEU A 9 -0.09 -0.57 1.41
C LEU A 9 0.71 -0.96 0.17
N LYS A 10 1.18 -2.18 0.10
CA LYS A 10 1.94 -2.66 -1.06
C LYS A 10 1.09 -2.69 -2.32
N GLU A 11 -0.16 -3.05 -2.19
CA GLU A 11 -1.08 -3.06 -3.33
C GLU A 11 -1.36 -1.66 -3.85
N LEU A 12 -1.41 -0.68 -2.97
CA LEU A 12 -1.70 0.71 -3.33
C LEU A 12 -0.48 1.50 -3.78
N TYR A 13 0.71 1.13 -3.31
CA TYR A 13 1.93 1.89 -3.59
C TYR A 13 2.29 1.86 -5.07
N GLY A 14 2.58 3.03 -5.61
CA GLY A 14 2.96 3.15 -7.01
C GLY A 14 1.80 3.13 -7.99
N ARG A 15 0.57 3.00 -7.53
CA ARG A 15 -0.60 3.08 -8.40
C ARG A 15 -1.13 4.49 -8.47
N GLU A 16 -1.44 4.95 -9.65
CA GLU A 16 -2.06 6.25 -9.88
C GLU A 16 -3.59 6.18 -9.83
N GLU A 17 -4.14 4.97 -9.91
CA GLU A 17 -5.57 4.73 -9.92
C GLU A 17 -6.10 4.35 -8.55
N TYR A 18 -7.37 4.61 -8.31
CA TYR A 18 -8.05 4.14 -7.11
C TYR A 18 -8.23 2.63 -7.19
N VAL A 19 -8.01 1.96 -6.05
CA VAL A 19 -8.22 0.51 -5.92
C VAL A 19 -9.47 0.31 -5.10
N THR A 20 -10.40 -0.51 -5.58
CA THR A 20 -11.65 -0.77 -4.88
C THR A 20 -11.44 -1.57 -3.61
N VAL A 21 -12.31 -1.33 -2.62
CA VAL A 21 -12.32 -2.12 -1.39
C VAL A 21 -12.61 -3.59 -1.70
N SER A 22 -13.49 -3.84 -2.68
CA SER A 22 -13.81 -5.20 -3.12
C SER A 22 -12.59 -5.95 -3.64
N HIS A 23 -11.75 -5.29 -4.44
CA HIS A 23 -10.52 -5.88 -4.95
C HIS A 23 -9.59 -6.29 -3.80
N LEU A 24 -9.41 -5.41 -2.83
CA LEU A 24 -8.57 -5.70 -1.67
C LEU A 24 -9.14 -6.82 -0.82
N ALA A 25 -10.45 -6.83 -0.63
CA ALA A 25 -11.12 -7.87 0.13
C ALA A 25 -10.96 -9.25 -0.51
N GLU A 26 -11.12 -9.32 -1.83
CA GLU A 26 -10.92 -10.56 -2.58
C GLU A 26 -9.47 -11.03 -2.51
N LYS A 27 -8.54 -10.13 -2.69
CA LYS A 27 -7.12 -10.45 -2.67
C LYS A 27 -6.67 -11.03 -1.34
N MET A 28 -7.21 -10.52 -0.24
CA MET A 28 -6.86 -10.98 1.10
C MET A 28 -7.82 -12.02 1.66
N ASN A 29 -8.87 -12.34 0.93
CA ASN A 29 -9.92 -13.27 1.36
C ASN A 29 -10.53 -12.86 2.71
N VAL A 30 -10.90 -11.59 2.83
CA VAL A 30 -11.56 -11.02 4.01
C VAL A 30 -12.77 -10.21 3.58
N SER A 31 -13.60 -9.78 4.54
CA SER A 31 -14.78 -8.98 4.23
C SER A 31 -14.40 -7.53 3.89
N ALA A 32 -15.28 -6.86 3.16
CA ALA A 32 -15.12 -5.43 2.86
C ALA A 32 -15.06 -4.60 4.14
N LYS A 33 -15.82 -4.99 5.16
CA LYS A 33 -15.80 -4.30 6.46
C LYS A 33 -14.43 -4.37 7.11
N THR A 34 -13.77 -5.52 7.06
CA THR A 34 -12.41 -5.71 7.57
C THR A 34 -11.43 -4.80 6.84
N VAL A 35 -11.53 -4.72 5.51
CA VAL A 35 -10.69 -3.82 4.70
C VAL A 35 -10.90 -2.37 5.09
N ARG A 36 -12.14 -1.93 5.25
CA ARG A 36 -12.45 -0.55 5.65
C ARG A 36 -11.86 -0.21 7.02
N ASN A 37 -11.93 -1.14 7.96
CA ASN A 37 -11.34 -0.94 9.29
C ASN A 37 -9.81 -0.82 9.20
N ASP A 38 -9.18 -1.67 8.41
CA ASP A 38 -7.73 -1.61 8.20
C ASP A 38 -7.31 -0.30 7.51
N ILE A 39 -8.09 0.17 6.54
CA ILE A 39 -7.84 1.44 5.86
C ILE A 39 -7.93 2.61 6.83
N SER A 40 -8.91 2.61 7.72
CA SER A 40 -9.06 3.66 8.72
C SER A 40 -7.85 3.73 9.65
N ALA A 41 -7.34 2.59 10.09
CA ALA A 41 -6.14 2.52 10.91
C ALA A 41 -4.90 2.96 10.14
N LEU A 42 -4.76 2.54 8.89
CA LEU A 42 -3.65 2.91 8.02
C LEU A 42 -3.60 4.41 7.76
N LYS A 43 -4.75 5.03 7.60
CA LYS A 43 -4.84 6.46 7.30
C LYS A 43 -4.08 7.28 8.34
N GLU A 44 -4.23 6.97 9.61
CA GLU A 44 -3.53 7.66 10.69
C GLU A 44 -2.01 7.48 10.59
N GLU A 45 -1.57 6.26 10.33
CA GLU A 45 -0.14 5.97 10.22
C GLU A 45 0.49 6.64 9.00
N ILE A 46 -0.22 6.63 7.88
CA ILE A 46 0.25 7.25 6.64
C ILE A 46 0.38 8.76 6.81
N VAL A 47 -0.62 9.40 7.42
CA VAL A 47 -0.58 10.83 7.67
C VAL A 47 0.59 11.18 8.60
N SER A 48 0.82 10.38 9.64
CA SER A 48 1.94 10.57 10.56
C SER A 48 3.29 10.46 9.87
N ALA A 49 3.39 9.65 8.82
CA ALA A 49 4.61 9.49 8.04
C ALA A 49 4.79 10.55 6.96
N GLY A 50 3.80 11.43 6.78
CA GLY A 50 3.86 12.49 5.77
C GLY A 50 3.19 12.14 4.45
N GLY A 51 2.49 11.01 4.38
CA GLY A 51 1.73 10.61 3.19
C GLY A 51 0.25 10.99 3.29
N GLU A 52 -0.51 10.56 2.30
CA GLU A 52 -1.95 10.79 2.25
C GLU A 52 -2.65 9.55 1.73
N LEU A 53 -3.74 9.17 2.36
CA LEU A 53 -4.59 8.08 1.91
C LEU A 53 -5.97 8.65 1.59
N LYS A 54 -6.30 8.71 0.30
CA LYS A 54 -7.57 9.22 -0.17
C LYS A 54 -8.57 8.09 -0.31
N THR A 55 -9.78 8.31 0.17
CA THR A 55 -10.88 7.36 0.02
C THR A 55 -12.05 8.07 -0.64
N LYS A 56 -12.65 7.44 -1.63
CA LYS A 56 -13.85 7.93 -2.28
C LYS A 56 -14.92 6.84 -2.25
N PRO A 57 -16.13 7.15 -1.74
CA PRO A 57 -17.22 6.16 -1.73
C PRO A 57 -17.45 5.63 -3.14
N HIS A 58 -17.64 4.31 -3.27
CA HIS A 58 -17.93 3.61 -4.53
C HIS A 58 -16.79 3.64 -5.57
N ILE A 59 -15.70 4.38 -5.32
CA ILE A 59 -14.58 4.47 -6.25
C ILE A 59 -13.38 3.69 -5.72
N GLY A 60 -13.03 3.88 -4.46
CA GLY A 60 -11.96 3.13 -3.84
C GLY A 60 -10.99 3.97 -3.04
N VAL A 61 -9.77 3.48 -2.96
CA VAL A 61 -8.69 4.03 -2.12
C VAL A 61 -7.47 4.32 -2.98
N LYS A 62 -6.80 5.41 -2.69
CA LYS A 62 -5.56 5.78 -3.38
C LYS A 62 -4.53 6.26 -2.37
N LEU A 63 -3.31 5.76 -2.51
CA LEU A 63 -2.17 6.14 -1.66
C LEU A 63 -1.29 7.15 -2.38
N THR A 64 -1.02 8.26 -1.72
CA THR A 64 -0.05 9.25 -2.17
C THR A 64 1.02 9.39 -1.08
N ILE A 65 2.25 8.95 -1.39
CA ILE A 65 3.33 8.94 -0.41
C ILE A 65 4.67 9.08 -1.13
N SER A 66 5.59 9.82 -0.53
CA SER A 66 6.95 9.93 -1.05
C SER A 66 7.74 8.66 -0.76
N GLU A 67 8.83 8.45 -1.50
CA GLU A 67 9.73 7.31 -1.26
C GLU A 67 10.30 7.35 0.15
N GLU A 68 10.65 8.53 0.64
CA GLU A 68 11.19 8.69 1.98
C GLU A 68 10.20 8.28 3.05
N ALA A 69 8.95 8.72 2.91
CA ALA A 69 7.90 8.34 3.84
C ALA A 69 7.58 6.84 3.74
N TRP A 70 7.60 6.29 2.54
CA TRP A 70 7.42 4.85 2.33
C TRP A 70 8.49 4.04 3.04
N LYS A 71 9.75 4.43 2.89
CA LYS A 71 10.88 3.79 3.57
C LYS A 71 10.75 3.89 5.08
N SER A 72 10.29 5.04 5.58
CA SER A 72 10.06 5.26 7.00
C SER A 72 9.02 4.29 7.56
N LEU A 73 7.93 4.07 6.84
CA LEU A 73 6.90 3.11 7.25
C LEU A 73 7.42 1.68 7.29
N ASN A 74 8.29 1.31 6.36
CA ASN A 74 8.85 -0.04 6.28
C ASN A 74 10.03 -0.26 7.22
N ALA A 75 10.76 0.78 7.57
CA ALA A 75 11.96 0.67 8.39
C ALA A 75 11.71 0.16 9.81
N GLY A 76 10.49 0.30 10.31
CA GLY A 76 10.12 -0.23 11.62
C GLY A 76 9.88 -1.74 11.65
N ASN A 77 9.97 -2.41 10.50
CA ASN A 77 9.67 -3.84 10.36
C ASN A 77 10.89 -4.58 9.86
N ALA A 78 11.80 -4.93 10.77
CA ALA A 78 13.03 -5.64 10.45
C ALA A 78 12.78 -7.01 9.79
N ASP A 79 11.58 -7.56 9.98
CA ASP A 79 11.22 -8.87 9.44
C ASP A 79 10.88 -8.84 7.95
N ASP A 80 10.84 -7.66 7.34
CA ASP A 80 10.37 -7.48 5.97
C ASP A 80 11.48 -7.15 4.97
N GLU A 81 12.72 -7.54 5.22
CA GLU A 81 13.81 -7.36 4.27
C GLU A 81 13.49 -7.99 2.91
N ARG A 82 12.84 -9.15 2.92
CA ARG A 82 12.40 -9.82 1.69
C ARG A 82 11.39 -9.00 0.91
N ASP A 83 10.46 -8.38 1.61
CA ASP A 83 9.41 -7.57 0.98
C ASP A 83 10.00 -6.32 0.36
N ILE A 84 10.95 -5.68 1.02
CA ILE A 84 11.67 -4.53 0.48
C ILE A 84 12.45 -4.94 -0.76
N PHE A 85 13.12 -6.10 -0.72
CA PHE A 85 13.86 -6.64 -1.86
C PHE A 85 12.93 -6.87 -3.05
N PHE A 86 11.80 -7.53 -2.85
CA PHE A 86 10.82 -7.76 -3.91
C PHE A 86 10.27 -6.47 -4.47
N PHE A 87 10.04 -5.49 -3.62
CA PHE A 87 9.58 -4.17 -4.04
C PHE A 87 10.60 -3.50 -4.98
N ILE A 88 11.86 -3.51 -4.61
CA ILE A 88 12.95 -2.94 -5.42
C ILE A 88 13.06 -3.67 -6.76
N VAL A 89 13.02 -5.00 -6.76
CA VAL A 89 13.06 -5.80 -7.97
C VAL A 89 11.88 -5.48 -8.88
N ARG A 90 10.69 -5.34 -8.33
CA ARG A 90 9.50 -4.97 -9.08
C ARG A 90 9.64 -3.61 -9.76
N GLN A 91 10.22 -2.65 -9.06
CA GLN A 91 10.49 -1.31 -9.62
C GLN A 91 11.51 -1.37 -10.75
N LEU A 92 12.58 -2.13 -10.57
CA LEU A 92 13.60 -2.33 -11.59
C LEU A 92 13.04 -2.99 -12.84
N LEU A 93 12.18 -3.98 -12.69
CA LEU A 93 11.51 -4.65 -13.80
C LEU A 93 10.61 -3.69 -14.56
N ARG A 94 9.89 -2.82 -13.87
CA ARG A 94 9.09 -1.78 -14.51
C ARG A 94 9.93 -0.87 -15.36
N ASN A 95 11.05 -0.43 -14.83
CA ASN A 95 11.97 0.45 -15.55
C ASN A 95 12.58 -0.25 -16.75
N SER A 96 12.86 -1.54 -16.65
CA SER A 96 13.35 -2.35 -17.75
C SER A 96 12.34 -2.42 -18.89
N ASP A 97 11.07 -2.55 -18.56
CA ASP A 97 10.00 -2.58 -19.57
C ASP A 97 9.92 -1.25 -20.32
N LEU A 98 10.22 -0.15 -19.67
CA LEU A 98 10.21 1.16 -20.29
C LEU A 98 11.40 1.38 -21.23
N THR A 99 12.49 0.67 -21.01
CA THR A 99 13.71 0.82 -21.80
C THR A 99 13.78 -0.18 -22.96
N ALA A 100 12.93 -1.14 -22.92
CA ALA A 100 12.86 -2.11 -24.00
C ALA A 100 12.02 -1.60 -25.14
#